data_69069c1ee2aaf3d13c625acb8ab5f225
#
_entry.id   69069c1ee2aaf3d13c625acb8ab5f225
#
_cell.length_a   1.000
_cell.length_b   1.000
_cell.length_c   1.000
_cell.angle_alpha   90.00
_cell.angle_beta   90.00
_cell.angle_gamma   90.00
#
_symmetry.space_group_name_H-M   'P 1'
#
loop_
_entity.id
_entity.type
_entity.pdbx_description
1 polymer ?
#
loop_
_entity_poly.entity_id
_entity_poly.type
_entity_poly.pdbx_seq_one_letter_code
_entity_poly.pdbx_strand_id
1 'polypeptide(L)'
;MEVTSGSGITVRQPILKAVRPVSNHPSGGFFGAKATGENFARLLEAHPTYIHPASSLCGVYMVSFMSCRQPEWNPDFDYSHLHKAQTRYGIDHGIGGVQHFCPDLNIGLKLGWGGLADKIRHHRQLNPPAAGFYDGLEAVVAGIRDWIRRHAKDARQIARRQDDPTLRENLEAMAGICERIATQPPRTFREACQWLVFFQAAAKMYN
;
A
#
# COMPACT_ATOMS: atom_id res chain seq x y z
N MET A 1 15.26 -13.46 7.26
CA MET A 1 16.39 -12.80 6.58
C MET A 1 16.84 -11.66 7.47
N GLU A 2 18.06 -11.70 7.95
CA GLU A 2 18.64 -10.59 8.74
C GLU A 2 19.25 -9.60 7.76
N VAL A 3 18.82 -8.36 7.82
CA VAL A 3 19.43 -7.28 7.05
C VAL A 3 20.32 -6.50 8.01
N THR A 4 21.61 -6.62 7.82
CA THR A 4 22.60 -5.80 8.56
C THR A 4 22.70 -4.47 7.82
N SER A 5 22.26 -3.38 8.44
CA SER A 5 22.58 -2.03 7.95
C SER A 5 24.06 -1.78 8.15
N GLY A 6 24.69 -0.92 7.32
CA GLY A 6 26.11 -0.56 7.45
C GLY A 6 26.51 0.06 8.79
N SER A 7 25.56 0.28 9.70
CA SER A 7 25.75 0.73 11.10
C SER A 7 25.85 -0.43 12.11
N GLY A 8 25.84 -1.68 11.68
CA GLY A 8 25.89 -2.85 12.58
C GLY A 8 24.59 -3.15 13.32
N ILE A 9 23.52 -2.44 13.04
CA ILE A 9 22.20 -2.69 13.65
C ILE A 9 21.49 -3.79 12.85
N THR A 10 21.34 -4.96 13.47
CA THR A 10 20.56 -6.06 12.89
C THR A 10 19.08 -5.79 13.07
N VAL A 11 18.37 -5.47 11.98
CA VAL A 11 16.92 -5.36 11.98
C VAL A 11 16.35 -6.76 11.72
N ARG A 12 15.81 -7.41 12.76
CA ARG A 12 15.03 -8.64 12.56
C ARG A 12 13.74 -8.28 11.86
N GLN A 13 13.62 -8.70 10.61
CA GLN A 13 12.34 -8.62 9.92
C GLN A 13 11.40 -9.67 10.53
N PRO A 14 10.19 -9.29 10.94
CA PRO A 14 9.20 -10.27 11.33
C PRO A 14 8.92 -11.19 10.14
N ILE A 15 8.84 -12.49 10.40
CA ILE A 15 8.44 -13.47 9.38
C ILE A 15 6.99 -13.16 9.01
N LEU A 16 6.79 -12.71 7.78
CA LEU A 16 5.47 -12.43 7.26
C LEU A 16 4.72 -13.74 7.06
N LYS A 17 3.56 -13.85 7.68
CA LYS A 17 2.64 -14.95 7.37
C LYS A 17 2.11 -14.75 5.96
N ALA A 18 2.09 -15.80 5.15
CA ALA A 18 1.52 -15.74 3.82
C ALA A 18 0.04 -15.30 3.89
N VAL A 19 -0.26 -14.19 3.25
CA VAL A 19 -1.64 -13.72 3.11
C VAL A 19 -2.31 -14.53 2.01
N ARG A 20 -3.43 -15.15 2.35
CA ARG A 20 -4.26 -15.83 1.36
C ARG A 20 -5.37 -14.89 0.92
N PRO A 21 -5.48 -14.58 -0.37
CA PRO A 21 -6.60 -13.82 -0.88
C PRO A 21 -7.92 -14.54 -0.64
N VAL A 22 -8.97 -13.77 -0.46
CA VAL A 22 -10.33 -14.30 -0.45
C VAL A 22 -10.82 -14.38 -1.88
N SER A 23 -11.19 -15.59 -2.28
CA SER A 23 -11.76 -15.86 -3.59
C SER A 23 -13.18 -15.30 -3.68
N ASN A 24 -13.54 -14.80 -4.85
CA ASN A 24 -14.92 -14.47 -5.22
C ASN A 24 -15.42 -15.27 -6.41
N HIS A 25 -14.69 -16.34 -6.79
CA HIS A 25 -15.03 -17.19 -7.91
C HIS A 25 -14.76 -18.67 -7.60
N PRO A 26 -15.53 -19.64 -8.17
CA PRO A 26 -15.33 -21.08 -7.97
C PRO A 26 -13.96 -21.61 -8.40
N SER A 27 -13.24 -20.92 -9.31
CA SER A 27 -11.86 -21.25 -9.70
C SER A 27 -10.85 -21.16 -8.55
N GLY A 28 -11.23 -20.55 -7.41
CA GLY A 28 -10.34 -20.26 -6.30
C GLY A 28 -9.56 -18.94 -6.45
N GLY A 29 -9.72 -18.24 -7.56
CA GLY A 29 -9.15 -16.92 -7.81
C GLY A 29 -10.08 -15.78 -7.36
N PHE A 30 -9.65 -14.54 -7.62
CA PHE A 30 -10.47 -13.36 -7.43
C PHE A 30 -10.30 -12.38 -8.59
N PHE A 31 -11.35 -11.65 -8.91
CA PHE A 31 -11.33 -10.65 -9.96
C PHE A 31 -12.29 -9.49 -9.66
N GLY A 32 -12.11 -8.40 -10.41
CA GLY A 32 -12.92 -7.19 -10.27
C GLY A 32 -12.41 -6.25 -9.18
N ALA A 33 -12.75 -4.98 -9.31
CA ALA A 33 -12.18 -3.91 -8.50
C ALA A 33 -12.46 -4.07 -7.00
N LYS A 34 -13.67 -4.49 -6.63
CA LYS A 34 -14.04 -4.71 -5.23
C LYS A 34 -13.15 -5.77 -4.58
N ALA A 35 -13.09 -6.97 -5.14
CA ALA A 35 -12.30 -8.06 -4.59
C ALA A 35 -10.81 -7.72 -4.57
N THR A 36 -10.31 -7.01 -5.58
CA THR A 36 -8.93 -6.53 -5.64
C THR A 36 -8.63 -5.58 -4.49
N GLY A 37 -9.48 -4.58 -4.26
CA GLY A 37 -9.29 -3.62 -3.17
C GLY A 37 -9.38 -4.25 -1.77
N GLU A 38 -10.35 -5.14 -1.57
CA GLU A 38 -10.51 -5.86 -0.29
C GLU A 38 -9.32 -6.79 0.01
N ASN A 39 -8.80 -7.51 -0.99
CA ASN A 39 -7.61 -8.35 -0.83
C ASN A 39 -6.35 -7.53 -0.61
N PHE A 40 -6.24 -6.36 -1.23
CA PHE A 40 -5.14 -5.43 -0.96
C PHE A 40 -5.19 -4.88 0.47
N ALA A 41 -6.36 -4.51 0.97
CA ALA A 41 -6.52 -4.08 2.36
C ALA A 41 -6.09 -5.18 3.35
N ARG A 42 -6.43 -6.45 3.07
CA ARG A 42 -5.96 -7.61 3.87
C ARG A 42 -4.45 -7.78 3.83
N LEU A 43 -3.83 -7.55 2.68
CA LEU A 43 -2.37 -7.57 2.55
C LEU A 43 -1.74 -6.50 3.43
N LEU A 44 -2.27 -5.26 3.38
CA LEU A 44 -1.81 -4.17 4.23
C LEU A 44 -2.02 -4.45 5.72
N GLU A 45 -3.14 -5.07 6.11
CA GLU A 45 -3.43 -5.46 7.49
C GLU A 45 -2.37 -6.45 8.02
N ALA A 46 -1.98 -7.42 7.22
CA ALA A 46 -0.97 -8.42 7.58
C ALA A 46 0.47 -7.87 7.48
N HIS A 47 0.69 -6.80 6.71
CA HIS A 47 2.02 -6.26 6.50
C HIS A 47 2.55 -5.59 7.77
N PRO A 48 3.79 -5.89 8.20
CA PRO A 48 4.37 -5.29 9.39
C PRO A 48 4.66 -3.81 9.22
N THR A 49 5.00 -3.18 10.32
CA THR A 49 5.52 -1.81 10.37
C THR A 49 7.04 -1.84 10.30
N TYR A 50 7.64 -0.80 9.71
CA TYR A 50 9.08 -0.65 9.55
C TYR A 50 9.50 0.70 10.12
N ILE A 51 10.12 0.65 11.30
CA ILE A 51 10.52 1.82 12.06
C ILE A 51 11.95 1.63 12.53
N HIS A 52 12.79 2.60 12.23
CA HIS A 52 14.16 2.65 12.70
C HIS A 52 14.41 3.99 13.43
N PRO A 53 14.88 3.99 14.68
CA PRO A 53 15.01 5.20 15.49
C PRO A 53 15.87 6.31 14.87
N ALA A 54 16.93 5.94 14.16
CA ALA A 54 17.82 6.88 13.49
C ALA A 54 17.34 7.32 12.09
N SER A 55 16.19 6.81 11.61
CA SER A 55 15.60 7.26 10.35
C SER A 55 14.73 8.50 10.58
N SER A 56 14.65 9.38 9.58
CA SER A 56 13.70 10.50 9.62
C SER A 56 12.29 10.12 9.22
N LEU A 57 12.09 8.95 8.61
CA LEU A 57 10.82 8.49 8.04
C LEU A 57 10.55 7.03 8.40
N CYS A 58 9.27 6.70 8.60
CA CYS A 58 8.81 5.31 8.70
C CYS A 58 8.76 4.65 7.32
N GLY A 59 8.93 3.33 7.27
CA GLY A 59 8.77 2.54 6.03
C GLY A 59 9.97 2.54 5.10
N VAL A 60 11.00 3.32 5.35
CA VAL A 60 12.16 3.50 4.44
C VAL A 60 12.98 2.22 4.26
N TYR A 61 12.99 1.35 5.27
CA TYR A 61 13.77 0.10 5.28
C TYR A 61 12.98 -1.13 4.85
N MET A 62 11.90 -0.93 4.14
CA MET A 62 11.14 -2.04 3.56
C MET A 62 11.94 -2.68 2.43
N VAL A 63 12.63 -3.78 2.73
CA VAL A 63 13.48 -4.49 1.76
C VAL A 63 12.80 -5.70 1.13
N SER A 64 11.73 -6.21 1.73
CA SER A 64 10.90 -7.26 1.14
C SER A 64 9.44 -6.90 1.27
N PHE A 65 8.72 -7.15 0.20
CA PHE A 65 7.29 -6.94 0.14
C PHE A 65 6.60 -8.29 0.17
N MET A 66 5.53 -8.37 0.95
CA MET A 66 4.59 -9.45 0.79
C MET A 66 3.64 -9.06 -0.33
N SER A 67 3.62 -9.85 -1.38
CA SER A 67 2.66 -9.67 -2.47
C SER A 67 1.45 -10.55 -2.25
N CYS A 68 0.30 -10.03 -2.61
CA CYS A 68 -0.90 -10.81 -2.76
C CYS A 68 -0.87 -11.53 -4.13
N ARG A 69 -1.58 -12.66 -4.25
CA ARG A 69 -1.87 -13.22 -5.56
C ARG A 69 -2.58 -12.16 -6.39
N GLN A 70 -2.14 -11.99 -7.63
CA GLN A 70 -2.75 -11.02 -8.53
C GLN A 70 -4.21 -11.36 -8.81
N PRO A 71 -5.06 -10.34 -9.03
CA PRO A 71 -6.42 -10.58 -9.48
C PRO A 71 -6.41 -11.28 -10.84
N GLU A 72 -7.35 -12.16 -11.04
CA GLU A 72 -7.54 -12.83 -12.32
C GLU A 72 -8.34 -11.95 -13.27
N TRP A 73 -8.18 -12.17 -14.56
CA TRP A 73 -9.11 -11.67 -15.54
C TRP A 73 -10.45 -12.38 -15.33
N ASN A 74 -11.55 -11.77 -15.77
CA ASN A 74 -12.86 -12.40 -15.60
C ASN A 74 -12.85 -13.84 -16.14
N PRO A 75 -12.90 -14.87 -15.28
CA PRO A 75 -12.76 -16.27 -15.70
C PRO A 75 -13.98 -16.79 -16.47
N ASP A 76 -15.11 -16.07 -16.45
CA ASP A 76 -16.30 -16.44 -17.19
C ASP A 76 -16.31 -15.89 -18.63
N PHE A 77 -15.30 -15.11 -18.99
CA PHE A 77 -15.18 -14.56 -20.33
C PHE A 77 -14.27 -15.42 -21.23
N ASP A 78 -14.71 -15.68 -22.46
CA ASP A 78 -13.90 -16.40 -23.45
C ASP A 78 -12.87 -15.50 -24.11
N TYR A 79 -11.60 -15.68 -23.75
CA TYR A 79 -10.45 -14.96 -24.30
C TYR A 79 -9.83 -15.65 -25.52
N SER A 80 -10.40 -16.75 -26.04
CA SER A 80 -9.81 -17.54 -27.15
C SER A 80 -9.58 -16.71 -28.41
N HIS A 81 -10.45 -15.73 -28.67
CA HIS A 81 -10.30 -14.81 -29.81
C HIS A 81 -9.06 -13.92 -29.70
N LEU A 82 -8.70 -13.49 -28.47
CA LEU A 82 -7.50 -12.70 -28.23
C LEU A 82 -6.23 -13.54 -28.45
N HIS A 83 -6.21 -14.79 -27.97
CA HIS A 83 -5.09 -15.70 -28.19
C HIS A 83 -4.87 -16.00 -29.67
N LYS A 84 -5.96 -16.19 -30.41
CA LYS A 84 -5.87 -16.39 -31.91
C LYS A 84 -5.30 -15.14 -32.58
N ALA A 85 -5.72 -13.95 -32.19
CA ALA A 85 -5.20 -12.69 -32.73
C ALA A 85 -3.71 -12.50 -32.38
N GLN A 86 -3.33 -12.77 -31.13
CA GLN A 86 -1.93 -12.71 -30.71
C GLN A 86 -1.04 -13.62 -31.54
N THR A 87 -1.44 -14.88 -31.71
CA THR A 87 -0.71 -15.84 -32.53
C THR A 87 -0.64 -15.41 -34.01
N ARG A 88 -1.77 -14.97 -34.58
CA ARG A 88 -1.84 -14.56 -35.99
C ARG A 88 -0.98 -13.35 -36.31
N TYR A 89 -0.90 -12.38 -35.41
CA TYR A 89 -0.21 -11.12 -35.64
C TYR A 89 1.15 -11.03 -34.94
N GLY A 90 1.61 -12.10 -34.31
CA GLY A 90 2.87 -12.11 -33.57
C GLY A 90 2.89 -11.09 -32.41
N ILE A 91 1.74 -10.83 -31.78
CA ILE A 91 1.65 -9.88 -30.68
C ILE A 91 2.15 -10.55 -29.40
N ASP A 92 3.23 -10.03 -28.84
CA ASP A 92 3.77 -10.52 -27.58
C ASP A 92 2.88 -10.10 -26.40
N HIS A 93 2.99 -10.80 -25.27
CA HIS A 93 2.15 -10.64 -24.08
C HIS A 93 2.40 -9.33 -23.32
N GLY A 94 3.01 -8.37 -23.93
CA GLY A 94 3.32 -7.09 -23.35
C GLY A 94 4.51 -7.12 -22.38
N ILE A 95 4.76 -6.01 -21.76
CA ILE A 95 5.85 -5.83 -20.80
C ILE A 95 5.38 -6.40 -19.46
N GLY A 96 5.58 -7.70 -19.27
CA GLY A 96 5.10 -8.37 -18.06
C GLY A 96 5.67 -7.74 -16.78
N GLY A 97 4.82 -7.50 -15.81
CA GLY A 97 5.17 -7.24 -14.40
C GLY A 97 5.89 -5.94 -14.07
N VAL A 98 6.40 -5.20 -15.04
CA VAL A 98 7.10 -3.94 -14.78
C VAL A 98 6.16 -2.77 -15.02
N GLN A 99 5.78 -2.11 -13.93
CA GLN A 99 4.93 -0.93 -14.02
C GLN A 99 5.77 0.31 -14.32
N HIS A 100 5.51 0.93 -15.46
CA HIS A 100 6.10 2.18 -15.88
C HIS A 100 5.02 3.26 -15.97
N PHE A 101 4.42 3.63 -14.84
CA PHE A 101 3.47 4.73 -14.82
C PHE A 101 4.02 5.90 -14.00
N CYS A 102 3.69 7.10 -14.42
CA CYS A 102 3.99 8.33 -13.70
C CYS A 102 2.73 8.81 -12.99
N PRO A 103 2.56 8.54 -11.68
CA PRO A 103 1.40 9.00 -10.95
C PRO A 103 1.43 10.53 -10.79
N ASP A 104 0.28 11.18 -10.89
CA ASP A 104 0.16 12.58 -10.48
C ASP A 104 0.12 12.67 -8.95
N LEU A 105 1.30 12.76 -8.36
CA LEU A 105 1.48 12.86 -6.92
C LEU A 105 0.86 14.13 -6.32
N ASN A 106 0.64 15.17 -7.14
CA ASN A 106 -0.01 16.41 -6.72
C ASN A 106 -1.40 16.18 -6.15
N ILE A 107 -2.16 15.25 -6.74
CA ILE A 107 -3.51 14.93 -6.27
C ILE A 107 -3.43 14.43 -4.82
N GLY A 108 -2.58 13.45 -4.57
CA GLY A 108 -2.43 12.87 -3.24
C GLY A 108 -1.83 13.84 -2.21
N LEU A 109 -0.81 14.61 -2.59
CA LEU A 109 -0.19 15.60 -1.72
C LEU A 109 -1.13 16.75 -1.34
N LYS A 110 -2.03 17.17 -2.25
CA LYS A 110 -3.04 18.20 -1.96
C LYS A 110 -4.22 17.69 -1.15
N LEU A 111 -4.67 16.49 -1.39
CA LEU A 111 -5.86 15.94 -0.75
C LEU A 111 -5.54 15.16 0.54
N GLY A 112 -4.37 14.54 0.63
CA GLY A 112 -4.07 13.53 1.63
C GLY A 112 -4.97 12.29 1.49
N TRP A 113 -4.76 11.28 2.32
CA TRP A 113 -5.58 10.06 2.29
C TRP A 113 -7.04 10.31 2.69
N GLY A 114 -7.31 11.31 3.54
CA GLY A 114 -8.67 11.69 3.90
C GLY A 114 -9.43 12.31 2.75
N GLY A 115 -8.84 13.31 2.08
CA GLY A 115 -9.47 13.94 0.93
C GLY A 115 -9.63 12.99 -0.27
N LEU A 116 -8.72 12.00 -0.43
CA LEU A 116 -8.92 10.93 -1.41
C LEU A 116 -10.15 10.08 -1.06
N ALA A 117 -10.36 9.72 0.21
CA ALA A 117 -11.56 9.01 0.65
C ALA A 117 -12.84 9.83 0.39
N ASP A 118 -12.79 11.13 0.66
CA ASP A 118 -13.93 12.02 0.39
C ASP A 118 -14.23 12.12 -1.10
N LYS A 119 -13.21 12.23 -1.93
CA LYS A 119 -13.34 12.23 -3.39
C LYS A 119 -13.96 10.93 -3.91
N ILE A 120 -13.53 9.77 -3.39
CA ILE A 120 -14.10 8.47 -3.74
C ILE A 120 -15.59 8.44 -3.40
N ARG A 121 -15.98 8.83 -2.17
CA ARG A 121 -17.37 8.86 -1.74
C ARG A 121 -18.23 9.79 -2.60
N HIS A 122 -17.72 10.96 -2.94
CA HIS A 122 -18.40 11.90 -3.82
C HIS A 122 -18.68 11.29 -5.20
N HIS A 123 -17.66 10.72 -5.83
CA HIS A 123 -17.84 10.10 -7.16
C HIS A 123 -18.70 8.85 -7.13
N ARG A 124 -18.70 8.09 -6.03
CA ARG A 124 -19.61 6.96 -5.82
C ARG A 124 -21.08 7.41 -5.89
N GLN A 125 -21.41 8.55 -5.26
CA GLN A 125 -22.78 9.10 -5.29
C GLN A 125 -23.20 9.51 -6.70
N LEU A 126 -22.25 10.01 -7.50
CA LEU A 126 -22.50 10.42 -8.88
C LEU A 126 -22.59 9.24 -9.86
N ASN A 127 -22.04 8.08 -9.51
CA ASN A 127 -21.94 6.92 -10.38
C ASN A 127 -22.40 5.63 -9.69
N PRO A 128 -23.69 5.53 -9.31
CA PRO A 128 -24.21 4.35 -8.60
C PRO A 128 -23.97 3.00 -9.29
N PRO A 129 -23.99 2.90 -10.64
CA PRO A 129 -23.73 1.63 -11.31
C PRO A 129 -22.30 1.09 -11.11
N ALA A 130 -21.35 1.97 -10.79
CA ALA A 130 -19.96 1.62 -10.53
C ALA A 130 -19.65 1.36 -9.04
N ALA A 131 -20.64 1.07 -8.21
CA ALA A 131 -20.50 0.92 -6.76
C ALA A 131 -19.35 -0.04 -6.37
N GLY A 132 -19.24 -1.19 -7.03
CA GLY A 132 -18.18 -2.17 -6.76
C GLY A 132 -16.76 -1.64 -7.02
N PHE A 133 -16.59 -0.76 -7.99
CA PHE A 133 -15.31 -0.08 -8.21
C PHE A 133 -14.95 0.85 -7.04
N TYR A 134 -15.91 1.65 -6.58
CA TYR A 134 -15.69 2.55 -5.46
C TYR A 134 -15.53 1.81 -4.13
N ASP A 135 -16.21 0.67 -3.93
CA ASP A 135 -15.99 -0.21 -2.77
C ASP A 135 -14.53 -0.67 -2.70
N GLY A 136 -13.96 -1.07 -3.84
CA GLY A 136 -12.55 -1.45 -3.93
C GLY A 136 -11.60 -0.29 -3.59
N LEU A 137 -11.86 0.90 -4.13
CA LEU A 137 -11.05 2.09 -3.84
C LEU A 137 -11.13 2.50 -2.36
N GLU A 138 -12.33 2.46 -1.76
CA GLU A 138 -12.53 2.74 -0.33
C GLU A 138 -11.74 1.75 0.54
N ALA A 139 -11.78 0.45 0.20
CA ALA A 139 -11.03 -0.57 0.90
C ALA A 139 -9.51 -0.32 0.85
N VAL A 140 -8.97 0.03 -0.33
CA VAL A 140 -7.55 0.36 -0.49
C VAL A 140 -7.17 1.55 0.39
N VAL A 141 -7.90 2.66 0.31
CA VAL A 141 -7.58 3.87 1.08
C VAL A 141 -7.71 3.63 2.58
N ALA A 142 -8.73 2.89 3.01
CA ALA A 142 -8.90 2.52 4.42
C ALA A 142 -7.71 1.67 4.91
N GLY A 143 -7.33 0.63 4.16
CA GLY A 143 -6.20 -0.22 4.50
C GLY A 143 -4.88 0.55 4.62
N ILE A 144 -4.61 1.48 3.69
CA ILE A 144 -3.41 2.33 3.76
C ILE A 144 -3.44 3.22 5.00
N ARG A 145 -4.57 3.87 5.31
CA ARG A 145 -4.72 4.72 6.49
C ARG A 145 -4.50 3.94 7.80
N ASP A 146 -5.01 2.74 7.89
CA ASP A 146 -4.84 1.89 9.08
C ASP A 146 -3.41 1.38 9.21
N TRP A 147 -2.76 1.06 8.09
CA TRP A 147 -1.34 0.71 8.09
C TRP A 147 -0.46 1.87 8.54
N ILE A 148 -0.72 3.11 8.09
CA ILE A 148 -0.03 4.31 8.55
C ILE A 148 -0.25 4.52 10.06
N ARG A 149 -1.48 4.36 10.58
CA ARG A 149 -1.78 4.48 12.01
C ARG A 149 -1.05 3.44 12.85
N ARG A 150 -0.86 2.23 12.33
CA ARG A 150 -0.05 1.21 13.01
C ARG A 150 1.40 1.65 13.14
N HIS A 151 1.99 2.28 12.11
CA HIS A 151 3.32 2.87 12.22
C HIS A 151 3.39 3.94 13.31
N ALA A 152 2.39 4.80 13.42
CA ALA A 152 2.33 5.80 14.50
C ALA A 152 2.31 5.15 15.89
N LYS A 153 1.46 4.15 16.07
CA LYS A 153 1.35 3.39 17.33
C LYS A 153 2.68 2.72 17.71
N ASP A 154 3.30 2.03 16.77
CA ASP A 154 4.52 1.29 17.01
C ASP A 154 5.72 2.22 17.24
N ALA A 155 5.80 3.34 16.51
CA ALA A 155 6.81 4.37 16.75
C ALA A 155 6.76 4.91 18.20
N ARG A 156 5.54 5.18 18.73
CA ARG A 156 5.39 5.56 20.14
C ARG A 156 5.77 4.47 21.12
N GLN A 157 5.47 3.21 20.80
CA GLN A 157 5.88 2.09 21.65
C GLN A 157 7.41 1.96 21.72
N ILE A 158 8.10 2.16 20.61
CA ILE A 158 9.56 2.16 20.54
C ILE A 158 10.11 3.38 21.30
N ALA A 159 9.53 4.57 21.11
CA ALA A 159 9.93 5.80 21.80
C ALA A 159 9.93 5.66 23.33
N ARG A 160 8.89 5.02 23.89
CA ARG A 160 8.78 4.78 25.34
C ARG A 160 9.88 3.91 25.94
N ARG A 161 10.56 3.12 25.08
CA ARG A 161 11.64 2.20 25.48
C ARG A 161 13.03 2.72 25.06
N GLN A 162 13.06 3.90 24.45
CA GLN A 162 14.30 4.49 23.94
C GLN A 162 14.94 5.37 25.01
N ASP A 163 16.16 5.05 25.42
CA ASP A 163 16.90 5.79 26.44
C ASP A 163 17.52 7.08 25.89
N ASP A 164 17.99 7.06 24.64
CA ASP A 164 18.53 8.26 23.99
C ASP A 164 17.43 9.28 23.72
N PRO A 165 17.50 10.49 24.31
CA PRO A 165 16.46 11.51 24.18
C PRO A 165 16.29 12.00 22.72
N THR A 166 17.37 12.08 21.95
CA THR A 166 17.32 12.52 20.54
C THR A 166 16.57 11.51 19.67
N LEU A 167 16.87 10.22 19.85
CA LEU A 167 16.18 9.16 19.12
C LEU A 167 14.72 9.04 19.57
N ARG A 168 14.43 9.26 20.85
CA ARG A 168 13.07 9.29 21.39
C ARG A 168 12.26 10.43 20.77
N GLU A 169 12.80 11.65 20.75
CA GLU A 169 12.16 12.80 20.12
C GLU A 169 11.87 12.56 18.63
N ASN A 170 12.82 11.97 17.91
CA ASN A 170 12.63 11.62 16.52
C ASN A 170 11.51 10.59 16.30
N LEU A 171 11.40 9.57 17.15
CA LEU A 171 10.33 8.57 17.11
C LEU A 171 8.96 9.18 17.39
N GLU A 172 8.86 10.09 18.37
CA GLU A 172 7.61 10.83 18.66
C GLU A 172 7.22 11.73 17.48
N ALA A 173 8.19 12.41 16.85
CA ALA A 173 7.95 13.19 15.66
C ALA A 173 7.43 12.33 14.49
N MET A 174 8.03 11.15 14.25
CA MET A 174 7.56 10.19 13.26
C MET A 174 6.12 9.74 13.55
N ALA A 175 5.81 9.45 14.80
CA ALA A 175 4.46 9.05 15.21
C ALA A 175 3.43 10.14 14.93
N GLY A 176 3.74 11.39 15.33
CA GLY A 176 2.86 12.54 15.09
C GLY A 176 2.63 12.81 13.60
N ILE A 177 3.68 12.68 12.78
CA ILE A 177 3.57 12.79 11.32
C ILE A 177 2.63 11.71 10.78
N CYS A 178 2.84 10.45 11.13
CA CYS A 178 2.01 9.34 10.66
C CYS A 178 0.54 9.51 11.06
N GLU A 179 0.24 9.91 12.31
CA GLU A 179 -1.14 10.17 12.74
C GLU A 179 -1.82 11.23 11.89
N ARG A 180 -1.11 12.33 11.64
CA ARG A 180 -1.64 13.42 10.87
C ARG A 180 -1.88 13.03 9.41
N ILE A 181 -0.86 12.50 8.72
CA ILE A 181 -0.97 12.20 7.29
C ILE A 181 -1.89 11.01 6.98
N ALA A 182 -2.25 10.19 7.96
CA ALA A 182 -3.27 9.16 7.78
C ALA A 182 -4.63 9.72 7.32
N THR A 183 -4.90 11.01 7.58
CA THR A 183 -6.18 11.64 7.23
C THR A 183 -6.01 12.97 6.52
N GLN A 184 -4.99 13.75 6.85
CA GLN A 184 -4.84 15.11 6.37
C GLN A 184 -3.72 15.21 5.33
N PRO A 185 -3.76 16.23 4.45
CA PRO A 185 -2.67 16.50 3.54
C PRO A 185 -1.40 16.91 4.30
N PRO A 186 -0.21 16.61 3.76
CA PRO A 186 1.05 17.06 4.35
C PRO A 186 1.16 18.59 4.34
N ARG A 187 1.75 19.16 5.40
CA ARG A 187 2.01 20.61 5.57
C ARG A 187 3.48 20.97 5.47
N THR A 188 4.35 20.02 5.79
CA THR A 188 5.80 20.22 5.80
C THR A 188 6.46 19.31 4.79
N PHE A 189 7.71 19.62 4.43
CA PHE A 189 8.50 18.78 3.55
C PHE A 189 8.67 17.36 4.10
N ARG A 190 8.92 17.21 5.39
CA ARG A 190 9.04 15.89 6.03
C ARG A 190 7.72 15.09 5.96
N GLU A 191 6.58 15.74 6.19
CA GLU A 191 5.26 15.11 6.04
C GLU A 191 5.01 14.68 4.57
N ALA A 192 5.40 15.49 3.59
CA ALA A 192 5.28 15.16 2.18
C ALA A 192 6.17 13.95 1.81
N CYS A 193 7.41 13.94 2.26
CA CYS A 193 8.30 12.79 2.06
C CYS A 193 7.72 11.51 2.71
N GLN A 194 7.18 11.61 3.91
CA GLN A 194 6.56 10.48 4.59
C GLN A 194 5.31 9.97 3.84
N TRP A 195 4.49 10.86 3.31
CA TRP A 195 3.34 10.50 2.48
C TRP A 195 3.80 9.74 1.22
N LEU A 196 4.85 10.24 0.55
CA LEU A 196 5.43 9.61 -0.65
C LEU A 196 6.00 8.22 -0.34
N VAL A 197 6.67 8.04 0.79
CA VAL A 197 7.17 6.72 1.20
C VAL A 197 6.03 5.71 1.32
N PHE A 198 4.93 6.06 1.99
CA PHE A 198 3.79 5.15 2.11
C PHE A 198 3.10 4.88 0.77
N PHE A 199 2.98 5.90 -0.08
CA PHE A 199 2.44 5.73 -1.42
C PHE A 199 3.28 4.74 -2.25
N GLN A 200 4.60 4.96 -2.30
CA GLN A 200 5.52 4.10 -3.04
C GLN A 200 5.57 2.68 -2.49
N ALA A 201 5.59 2.53 -1.17
CA ALA A 201 5.59 1.23 -0.54
C ALA A 201 4.29 0.46 -0.83
N ALA A 202 3.13 1.12 -0.73
CA ALA A 202 1.85 0.51 -1.07
C ALA A 202 1.77 0.15 -2.56
N ALA A 203 2.21 1.02 -3.46
CA ALA A 203 2.23 0.74 -4.90
C ALA A 203 3.08 -0.48 -5.27
N LYS A 204 4.18 -0.71 -4.56
CA LYS A 204 5.06 -1.86 -4.79
C LYS A 204 4.52 -3.20 -4.26
N MET A 205 3.55 -3.21 -3.37
CA MET A 205 3.04 -4.44 -2.78
C MET A 205 2.25 -5.31 -3.77
N TYR A 206 1.88 -4.76 -4.91
CA TYR A 206 1.14 -5.46 -5.98
C TYR A 206 2.00 -5.87 -7.19
N ASN A 207 3.29 -5.64 -7.14
CA ASN A 207 4.24 -5.99 -8.20
C ASN A 207 4.98 -7.28 -7.90
#